data_f956f769c9b6202c4e2114182f7319c4
#
_entry.id   f956f769c9b6202c4e2114182f7319c4
#
_cell.length_a   1.000
_cell.length_b   1.000
_cell.length_c   1.000
_cell.angle_alpha   90.00
_cell.angle_beta   90.00
_cell.angle_gamma   90.00
#
_symmetry.space_group_name_H-M   'P 1'
#
loop_
_entity.id
_entity.type
_entity.pdbx_description
1 polymer ?
#
loop_
_entity_poly.entity_id
_entity_poly.type
_entity_poly.pdbx_seq_one_letter_code
_entity_poly.pdbx_strand_id
1 'polypeptide(L)'
;MKRFWLVAAVGALGALVAASGGSSALGDSSGPAQGNPIKLGALTPLTGNFAPWGLQVRAGMALAVNEINRTGGVKGRGQGRLLNLVVADDQSTNATAAVDGFRRLTQQENVAAVGGVINSAFGLAIGRLAEEARVPLFLVKSGNNDVLRQSSRYTFRTCLPAAAMAAVPIVQLAQRRGLRSVGVMIADYAWGQSFKSSLEAEAKKAPNINFNIQVAPVPTTNFTPYLRAMGDVSLIVATGHPPGAPLVLAQSGQLGMKAPVVGAWGPYSLTARNAGASAFGRWSDFKCMATATQGYKALAKRYLRTFPQNEFFEDDALAGYAYVKIVAQAIQNVGVNRQRIAAYVHANTFNIPGYAYPLRWTAWGELRNPTPQFAVLTRGTPPESGLNTASTTFWPRVLFKSPPLTPYRPES
;
A
#
# COMPACT_ATOMS: atom_id res chain seq x y z
N MET A 1 43.20 25.35 41.45
CA MET A 1 43.11 26.27 42.57
C MET A 1 41.68 26.65 42.79
N LYS A 2 41.13 26.21 43.95
CA LYS A 2 40.25 26.93 44.90
C LYS A 2 38.95 27.50 44.26
N ARG A 3 37.79 27.32 44.75
CA ARG A 3 37.05 26.84 45.93
C ARG A 3 35.61 27.32 45.73
N PHE A 4 34.57 26.46 45.86
CA PHE A 4 33.62 26.36 47.00
C PHE A 4 32.89 27.68 47.36
N TRP A 5 31.53 27.72 47.44
CA TRP A 5 30.54 27.33 48.48
C TRP A 5 29.17 27.81 47.98
N LEU A 6 28.08 27.11 47.95
CA LEU A 6 27.15 26.58 49.00
C LEU A 6 26.25 27.64 49.69
N VAL A 7 24.98 27.23 49.81
CA VAL A 7 23.97 27.52 50.86
C VAL A 7 22.85 28.46 50.42
N ALA A 8 21.68 27.98 50.26
CA ALA A 8 20.55 27.44 51.07
C ALA A 8 19.52 28.54 51.42
N ALA A 9 18.33 28.32 51.00
CA ALA A 9 17.11 27.91 51.72
C ALA A 9 16.21 29.00 52.35
N VAL A 10 14.91 28.67 52.32
CA VAL A 10 13.80 29.03 53.25
C VAL A 10 13.05 30.33 52.93
N GLY A 11 11.77 30.24 52.62
CA GLY A 11 10.54 30.03 53.37
C GLY A 11 9.39 30.79 52.75
N ALA A 12 8.39 30.23 52.49
CA ALA A 12 7.03 30.07 53.02
C ALA A 12 6.08 31.29 53.09
N LEU A 13 4.83 30.94 52.79
CA LEU A 13 3.50 31.51 53.13
C LEU A 13 3.03 32.74 52.35
N GLY A 14 2.04 32.57 51.52
CA GLY A 14 0.59 32.64 51.86
C GLY A 14 -0.09 33.87 51.29
N ALA A 15 -1.08 33.69 50.47
CA ALA A 15 -2.42 34.30 50.61
C ALA A 15 -3.35 33.93 49.45
N LEU A 16 -4.49 33.36 49.80
CA LEU A 16 -5.68 33.21 48.92
C LEU A 16 -6.21 34.59 48.51
N VAL A 17 -6.52 34.73 47.19
CA VAL A 17 -7.57 35.64 46.74
C VAL A 17 -8.43 34.90 45.73
N ALA A 18 -9.65 34.64 46.09
CA ALA A 18 -10.70 34.17 45.18
C ALA A 18 -11.16 35.32 44.31
N ALA A 19 -11.13 35.14 43.02
CA ALA A 19 -11.87 35.99 42.08
C ALA A 19 -12.65 35.05 41.08
N SER A 20 -13.94 35.00 41.31
CA SER A 20 -14.95 34.43 40.42
C SER A 20 -14.99 35.20 39.11
N GLY A 21 -14.58 34.57 38.02
CA GLY A 21 -14.75 35.05 36.65
C GLY A 21 -15.14 33.89 35.75
N GLY A 22 -16.45 33.80 35.45
CA GLY A 22 -16.97 32.80 34.54
C GLY A 22 -16.39 32.95 33.12
N SER A 23 -15.69 31.96 32.66
CA SER A 23 -15.38 31.77 31.26
C SER A 23 -16.02 30.47 30.80
N SER A 24 -16.96 30.60 29.89
CA SER A 24 -17.60 29.50 29.17
C SER A 24 -16.53 28.73 28.40
N ALA A 25 -15.96 27.70 29.01
CA ALA A 25 -15.13 26.74 28.31
C ALA A 25 -16.04 25.93 27.39
N LEU A 26 -15.88 26.11 26.09
CA LEU A 26 -16.33 25.16 25.08
C LEU A 26 -15.74 23.81 25.45
N GLY A 27 -16.59 22.93 25.97
CA GLY A 27 -16.18 21.62 26.43
C GLY A 27 -15.58 20.79 25.33
N ASP A 28 -14.28 20.61 25.44
CA ASP A 28 -13.55 19.55 24.72
C ASP A 28 -13.99 18.22 25.35
N SER A 29 -15.00 17.58 24.77
CA SER A 29 -15.57 16.32 25.24
C SER A 29 -14.73 15.10 24.83
N SER A 30 -13.42 15.18 24.95
CA SER A 30 -12.56 14.01 24.93
C SER A 30 -12.44 13.46 26.35
N GLY A 31 -13.43 12.68 26.77
CA GLY A 31 -13.30 11.88 27.98
C GLY A 31 -12.05 10.99 27.92
N PRO A 32 -11.40 10.69 29.04
CA PRO A 32 -10.19 9.88 29.04
C PRO A 32 -10.45 8.53 28.36
N ALA A 33 -9.54 8.12 27.47
CA ALA A 33 -9.60 6.83 26.79
C ALA A 33 -9.69 5.70 27.83
N GLN A 34 -10.79 4.95 27.81
CA GLN A 34 -11.03 3.89 28.79
C GLN A 34 -10.28 2.61 28.38
N GLY A 35 -9.29 2.22 29.19
CA GLY A 35 -8.56 0.95 29.06
C GLY A 35 -7.28 1.03 28.22
N ASN A 36 -6.56 -0.09 28.18
CA ASN A 36 -5.29 -0.19 27.46
C ASN A 36 -5.49 0.02 25.94
N PRO A 37 -4.54 0.68 25.24
CA PRO A 37 -4.61 0.86 23.80
C PRO A 37 -4.80 -0.46 23.05
N ILE A 38 -5.56 -0.41 21.95
CA ILE A 38 -5.73 -1.54 21.03
C ILE A 38 -4.51 -1.59 20.13
N LYS A 39 -3.75 -2.68 20.17
CA LYS A 39 -2.56 -2.86 19.34
C LYS A 39 -2.94 -3.36 17.94
N LEU A 40 -2.43 -2.69 16.91
CA LEU A 40 -2.46 -3.11 15.50
C LEU A 40 -1.04 -3.40 15.05
N GLY A 41 -0.83 -4.49 14.33
CA GLY A 41 0.48 -4.88 13.80
C GLY A 41 0.75 -4.27 12.43
N ALA A 42 1.94 -3.69 12.25
CA ALA A 42 2.49 -3.33 10.96
C ALA A 42 3.69 -4.23 10.67
N LEU A 43 3.57 -5.12 9.69
CA LEU A 43 4.67 -5.97 9.21
C LEU A 43 4.98 -5.54 7.79
N THR A 44 6.08 -4.82 7.59
CA THR A 44 6.37 -4.20 6.30
C THR A 44 7.86 -3.90 6.18
N PRO A 45 8.45 -3.88 4.97
CA PRO A 45 9.87 -3.60 4.81
C PRO A 45 10.19 -2.14 5.17
N LEU A 46 11.03 -1.94 6.17
CA LEU A 46 11.54 -0.62 6.53
C LEU A 46 12.99 -0.45 6.12
N THR A 47 13.66 -1.56 5.83
CA THR A 47 15.03 -1.64 5.33
C THR A 47 15.09 -2.50 4.07
N GLY A 48 16.19 -2.39 3.29
CA GLY A 48 16.39 -3.13 2.04
C GLY A 48 15.62 -2.57 0.84
N ASN A 49 15.55 -3.34 -0.24
CA ASN A 49 15.10 -2.87 -1.55
C ASN A 49 13.61 -2.48 -1.61
N PHE A 50 12.77 -3.08 -0.79
CA PHE A 50 11.34 -2.75 -0.70
C PHE A 50 11.01 -1.64 0.30
N ALA A 51 12.02 -1.10 1.01
CA ALA A 51 11.82 -0.03 2.00
C ALA A 51 11.06 1.19 1.46
N PRO A 52 11.26 1.67 0.21
CA PRO A 52 10.49 2.78 -0.33
C PRO A 52 8.96 2.56 -0.30
N TRP A 53 8.50 1.31 -0.44
CA TRP A 53 7.08 0.95 -0.31
C TRP A 53 6.65 0.80 1.14
N GLY A 54 7.43 0.09 1.94
CA GLY A 54 7.09 -0.18 3.34
C GLY A 54 7.03 1.07 4.21
N LEU A 55 7.90 2.05 3.95
CA LEU A 55 7.86 3.35 4.62
C LEU A 55 6.56 4.11 4.30
N GLN A 56 6.07 4.03 3.05
CA GLN A 56 4.79 4.60 2.65
C GLN A 56 3.62 3.90 3.37
N VAL A 57 3.63 2.55 3.39
CA VAL A 57 2.62 1.75 4.12
C VAL A 57 2.54 2.18 5.58
N ARG A 58 3.69 2.23 6.27
CA ARG A 58 3.77 2.64 7.68
C ARG A 58 3.25 4.06 7.89
N ALA A 59 3.60 5.00 7.01
CA ALA A 59 3.14 6.38 7.10
C ALA A 59 1.61 6.48 6.91
N GLY A 60 1.04 5.73 5.97
CA GLY A 60 -0.41 5.64 5.80
C GLY A 60 -1.13 5.09 7.02
N MET A 61 -0.60 4.02 7.62
CA MET A 61 -1.12 3.45 8.88
C MET A 61 -1.06 4.47 10.02
N ALA A 62 0.08 5.16 10.17
CA ALA A 62 0.27 6.18 11.22
C ALA A 62 -0.69 7.35 11.06
N LEU A 63 -0.96 7.80 9.83
CA LEU A 63 -1.97 8.84 9.57
C LEU A 63 -3.35 8.42 10.08
N ALA A 64 -3.80 7.20 9.75
CA ALA A 64 -5.10 6.70 10.16
C ALA A 64 -5.21 6.53 11.68
N VAL A 65 -4.15 6.00 12.33
CA VAL A 65 -4.07 5.90 13.80
C VAL A 65 -4.18 7.27 14.45
N ASN A 66 -3.41 8.25 13.96
CA ASN A 66 -3.43 9.62 14.50
C ASN A 66 -4.81 10.28 14.34
N GLU A 67 -5.48 10.08 13.19
CA GLU A 67 -6.83 10.62 12.96
C GLU A 67 -7.86 10.02 13.93
N ILE A 68 -7.84 8.71 14.13
CA ILE A 68 -8.76 8.01 15.04
C ILE A 68 -8.49 8.43 16.48
N ASN A 69 -7.23 8.47 16.89
CA ASN A 69 -6.86 8.82 18.27
C ASN A 69 -7.20 10.27 18.60
N ARG A 70 -7.02 11.22 17.67
CA ARG A 70 -7.42 12.63 17.88
C ARG A 70 -8.94 12.81 18.04
N THR A 71 -9.75 11.88 17.55
CA THR A 71 -11.21 11.90 17.73
C THR A 71 -11.68 11.07 18.93
N GLY A 72 -10.75 10.73 19.84
CA GLY A 72 -11.04 10.00 21.09
C GLY A 72 -11.09 8.47 20.91
N GLY A 73 -10.26 7.92 20.01
CA GLY A 73 -10.09 6.48 19.82
C GLY A 73 -11.23 5.78 19.10
N VAL A 74 -11.25 4.45 19.17
CA VAL A 74 -12.25 3.61 18.50
C VAL A 74 -13.56 3.61 19.29
N LYS A 75 -14.62 4.12 18.69
CA LYS A 75 -15.97 4.24 19.28
C LYS A 75 -16.68 2.88 19.43
N GLY A 76 -17.93 2.91 19.86
CA GLY A 76 -18.79 1.74 19.98
C GLY A 76 -18.18 0.66 20.88
N ARG A 77 -18.09 -0.56 20.38
CA ARG A 77 -17.48 -1.67 21.13
C ARG A 77 -15.96 -1.51 21.35
N GLY A 78 -15.32 -0.50 20.73
CA GLY A 78 -13.95 -0.11 21.02
C GLY A 78 -13.81 0.75 22.29
N GLN A 79 -14.92 1.26 22.82
CA GLN A 79 -15.01 1.99 24.11
C GLN A 79 -14.11 3.23 24.21
N GLY A 80 -13.84 3.91 23.10
CA GLY A 80 -12.94 5.06 23.08
C GLY A 80 -11.45 4.72 23.25
N ARG A 81 -11.08 3.45 23.23
CA ARG A 81 -9.68 3.03 23.36
C ARG A 81 -8.85 3.54 22.20
N LEU A 82 -7.67 4.07 22.50
CA LEU A 82 -6.72 4.53 21.51
C LEU A 82 -6.13 3.33 20.73
N LEU A 83 -5.69 3.58 19.50
CA LEU A 83 -4.93 2.63 18.72
C LEU A 83 -3.43 2.82 18.98
N ASN A 84 -2.69 1.71 19.06
CA ASN A 84 -1.23 1.67 19.11
C ASN A 84 -0.72 0.83 17.93
N LEU A 85 0.11 1.41 17.06
CA LEU A 85 0.72 0.71 15.94
C LEU A 85 2.04 0.08 16.36
N VAL A 86 2.07 -1.25 16.46
CA VAL A 86 3.28 -2.02 16.75
C VAL A 86 3.93 -2.45 15.45
N VAL A 87 5.18 -2.04 15.25
CA VAL A 87 5.87 -2.18 13.97
C VAL A 87 6.93 -3.28 14.03
N ALA A 88 6.98 -4.10 12.97
CA ALA A 88 8.04 -5.06 12.69
C ALA A 88 8.57 -4.83 11.27
N ASP A 89 9.89 -4.77 11.11
CA ASP A 89 10.59 -4.71 9.83
C ASP A 89 10.78 -6.13 9.28
N ASP A 90 10.27 -6.41 8.08
CA ASP A 90 10.48 -7.69 7.40
C ASP A 90 11.80 -7.75 6.63
N GLN A 91 12.57 -6.66 6.61
CA GLN A 91 13.87 -6.52 5.96
C GLN A 91 13.85 -6.90 4.46
N SER A 92 12.75 -6.63 3.77
CA SER A 92 12.58 -6.79 2.32
C SER A 92 12.68 -8.22 1.78
N THR A 93 13.77 -8.94 2.05
CA THR A 93 14.05 -10.27 1.50
C THR A 93 14.41 -11.31 2.57
N ASN A 94 14.38 -10.92 3.85
CA ASN A 94 14.72 -11.80 4.97
C ASN A 94 13.47 -12.56 5.46
N ALA A 95 13.29 -13.79 4.97
CA ALA A 95 12.13 -14.62 5.34
C ALA A 95 12.04 -14.90 6.85
N THR A 96 13.19 -15.05 7.52
CA THR A 96 13.25 -15.27 8.98
C THR A 96 12.74 -14.03 9.70
N ALA A 97 13.23 -12.84 9.36
CA ALA A 97 12.78 -11.58 9.97
C ALA A 97 11.26 -11.36 9.78
N ALA A 98 10.72 -11.71 8.60
CA ALA A 98 9.30 -11.60 8.31
C ALA A 98 8.46 -12.56 9.19
N VAL A 99 8.85 -13.82 9.32
CA VAL A 99 8.16 -14.83 10.13
C VAL A 99 8.25 -14.50 11.62
N ASP A 100 9.44 -14.15 12.11
CA ASP A 100 9.65 -13.79 13.52
C ASP A 100 8.93 -12.49 13.88
N GLY A 101 8.94 -11.52 12.98
CA GLY A 101 8.15 -10.30 13.09
C GLY A 101 6.65 -10.59 13.24
N PHE A 102 6.10 -11.48 12.41
CA PHE A 102 4.70 -11.90 12.50
C PHE A 102 4.41 -12.60 13.84
N ARG A 103 5.25 -13.56 14.26
CA ARG A 103 5.10 -14.26 15.53
C ARG A 103 5.17 -13.31 16.72
N ARG A 104 6.12 -12.39 16.74
CA ARG A 104 6.23 -11.36 17.78
C ARG A 104 4.95 -10.53 17.87
N LEU A 105 4.46 -10.02 16.74
CA LEU A 105 3.23 -9.22 16.69
C LEU A 105 2.01 -10.00 17.20
N THR A 106 1.88 -11.27 16.85
CA THR A 106 0.67 -12.05 17.10
C THR A 106 0.67 -12.76 18.46
N GLN A 107 1.83 -13.22 18.94
CA GLN A 107 1.97 -14.03 20.15
C GLN A 107 2.42 -13.21 21.36
N GLN A 108 3.39 -12.29 21.19
CA GLN A 108 3.92 -11.48 22.30
C GLN A 108 3.15 -10.17 22.45
N GLU A 109 2.95 -9.45 21.36
CA GLU A 109 2.25 -8.16 21.37
C GLU A 109 0.72 -8.30 21.38
N ASN A 110 0.21 -9.47 21.01
CA ASN A 110 -1.21 -9.79 20.94
C ASN A 110 -2.03 -8.76 20.15
N VAL A 111 -1.54 -8.37 18.96
CA VAL A 111 -2.22 -7.39 18.09
C VAL A 111 -3.59 -7.91 17.61
N ALA A 112 -4.54 -7.03 17.39
CA ALA A 112 -5.89 -7.36 16.91
C ALA A 112 -5.90 -7.82 15.44
N ALA A 113 -4.99 -7.29 14.63
CA ALA A 113 -4.79 -7.64 13.23
C ALA A 113 -3.35 -7.27 12.83
N VAL A 114 -2.88 -7.81 11.70
CA VAL A 114 -1.59 -7.46 11.07
C VAL A 114 -1.85 -6.92 9.67
N GLY A 115 -1.14 -5.89 9.25
CA GLY A 115 -1.18 -5.36 7.90
C GLY A 115 0.20 -5.00 7.37
N GLY A 116 0.32 -4.84 6.05
CA GLY A 116 1.51 -4.25 5.44
C GLY A 116 2.36 -5.16 4.57
N VAL A 117 2.11 -6.45 4.53
CA VAL A 117 2.93 -7.42 3.79
C VAL A 117 2.96 -7.08 2.29
N ILE A 118 4.18 -6.89 1.76
CA ILE A 118 4.44 -6.51 0.37
C ILE A 118 5.02 -7.69 -0.43
N ASN A 119 6.09 -8.31 0.06
CA ASN A 119 6.75 -9.39 -0.65
C ASN A 119 5.86 -10.64 -0.72
N SER A 120 5.61 -11.14 -1.94
CA SER A 120 4.75 -12.31 -2.15
C SER A 120 5.31 -13.60 -1.55
N ALA A 121 6.62 -13.76 -1.46
CA ALA A 121 7.23 -14.90 -0.77
C ALA A 121 6.86 -14.90 0.72
N PHE A 122 6.82 -13.71 1.34
CA PHE A 122 6.37 -13.56 2.73
C PHE A 122 4.86 -13.78 2.85
N GLY A 123 4.07 -13.25 1.88
CA GLY A 123 2.64 -13.51 1.84
C GLY A 123 2.29 -14.99 1.83
N LEU A 124 3.03 -15.79 1.07
CA LEU A 124 2.89 -17.26 1.05
C LEU A 124 3.12 -17.90 2.41
N ALA A 125 4.19 -17.51 3.11
CA ALA A 125 4.55 -18.07 4.42
C ALA A 125 3.64 -17.54 5.53
N ILE A 126 3.49 -16.21 5.62
CA ILE A 126 2.75 -15.53 6.69
C ILE A 126 1.23 -15.73 6.54
N GLY A 127 0.72 -15.86 5.31
CA GLY A 127 -0.69 -16.16 5.08
C GLY A 127 -1.12 -17.46 5.76
N ARG A 128 -0.30 -18.53 5.67
CA ARG A 128 -0.56 -19.79 6.38
C ARG A 128 -0.55 -19.62 7.90
N LEU A 129 0.45 -18.91 8.42
CA LEU A 129 0.54 -18.63 9.87
C LEU A 129 -0.65 -17.78 10.36
N ALA A 130 -1.15 -16.87 9.55
CA ALA A 130 -2.32 -16.05 9.88
C ALA A 130 -3.60 -16.89 9.97
N GLU A 131 -3.79 -17.85 9.06
CA GLU A 131 -4.92 -18.78 9.09
C GLU A 131 -4.84 -19.70 10.33
N GLU A 132 -3.67 -20.28 10.62
CA GLU A 132 -3.42 -21.13 11.81
C GLU A 132 -3.66 -20.35 13.12
N ALA A 133 -3.10 -19.14 13.21
CA ALA A 133 -3.23 -18.28 14.39
C ALA A 133 -4.59 -17.56 14.49
N ARG A 134 -5.42 -17.66 13.46
CA ARG A 134 -6.71 -16.97 13.33
C ARG A 134 -6.57 -15.45 13.53
N VAL A 135 -5.56 -14.85 12.90
CA VAL A 135 -5.26 -13.42 12.98
C VAL A 135 -5.57 -12.77 11.65
N PRO A 136 -6.43 -11.73 11.60
CA PRO A 136 -6.69 -11.00 10.35
C PRO A 136 -5.40 -10.40 9.80
N LEU A 137 -5.05 -10.75 8.55
CA LEU A 137 -3.87 -10.32 7.82
C LEU A 137 -4.27 -9.52 6.58
N PHE A 138 -3.76 -8.30 6.43
CA PHE A 138 -4.03 -7.44 5.29
C PHE A 138 -2.78 -7.28 4.44
N LEU A 139 -2.82 -7.82 3.23
CA LEU A 139 -1.74 -7.79 2.26
C LEU A 139 -1.83 -6.52 1.41
N VAL A 140 -0.74 -5.77 1.30
CA VAL A 140 -0.70 -4.54 0.49
C VAL A 140 -0.33 -4.85 -0.96
N LYS A 141 0.78 -5.54 -1.19
CA LYS A 141 1.27 -5.88 -2.55
C LYS A 141 1.68 -7.33 -2.74
N SER A 142 1.24 -8.22 -1.90
CA SER A 142 1.51 -9.66 -2.01
C SER A 142 0.57 -10.30 -3.03
N GLY A 143 0.88 -10.21 -4.33
CA GLY A 143 0.00 -10.53 -5.46
C GLY A 143 0.16 -11.92 -6.06
N ASN A 144 1.07 -12.79 -5.58
CA ASN A 144 1.19 -14.15 -6.08
C ASN A 144 -0.13 -14.93 -5.92
N ASN A 145 -0.53 -15.72 -6.91
CA ASN A 145 -1.82 -16.41 -6.95
C ASN A 145 -2.05 -17.32 -5.72
N ASP A 146 -1.00 -17.99 -5.24
CA ASP A 146 -1.07 -19.03 -4.23
C ASP A 146 -1.03 -18.51 -2.79
N VAL A 147 -0.97 -17.20 -2.60
CA VAL A 147 -1.01 -16.59 -1.25
C VAL A 147 -2.35 -16.84 -0.57
N LEU A 148 -3.43 -16.85 -1.34
CA LEU A 148 -4.77 -17.20 -0.88
C LEU A 148 -5.13 -18.60 -1.34
N ARG A 149 -5.90 -19.33 -0.52
CA ARG A 149 -6.49 -20.62 -0.82
C ARG A 149 -8.01 -20.53 -0.67
N GLN A 150 -8.77 -21.44 -1.26
CA GLN A 150 -10.23 -21.46 -1.08
C GLN A 150 -10.65 -21.57 0.39
N SER A 151 -9.79 -22.15 1.23
CA SER A 151 -9.97 -22.28 2.68
C SER A 151 -9.55 -21.04 3.49
N SER A 152 -8.90 -20.02 2.88
CA SER A 152 -8.49 -18.81 3.59
C SER A 152 -9.68 -18.04 4.15
N ARG A 153 -9.55 -17.58 5.41
CA ARG A 153 -10.61 -16.84 6.12
C ARG A 153 -10.07 -15.60 6.83
N TYR A 154 -8.76 -15.52 7.05
CA TYR A 154 -8.14 -14.46 7.83
C TYR A 154 -7.22 -13.57 7.00
N THR A 155 -6.96 -13.88 5.73
CA THR A 155 -6.05 -13.15 4.87
C THR A 155 -6.82 -12.38 3.80
N PHE A 156 -6.52 -11.08 3.64
CA PHE A 156 -7.25 -10.14 2.77
C PHE A 156 -6.28 -9.34 1.91
N ARG A 157 -6.48 -9.30 0.58
CA ARG A 157 -5.77 -8.36 -0.29
C ARG A 157 -6.40 -6.98 -0.21
N THR A 158 -5.58 -5.93 -0.30
CA THR A 158 -6.11 -4.56 -0.21
C THR A 158 -5.97 -3.76 -1.48
N CYS A 159 -4.85 -3.85 -2.20
CA CYS A 159 -4.60 -3.04 -3.39
C CYS A 159 -4.20 -3.88 -4.60
N LEU A 160 -3.07 -4.60 -4.53
CA LEU A 160 -2.65 -5.48 -5.60
C LEU A 160 -3.48 -6.78 -5.56
N PRO A 161 -4.28 -7.08 -6.61
CA PRO A 161 -5.01 -8.33 -6.71
C PRO A 161 -4.07 -9.50 -7.05
N ALA A 162 -4.61 -10.71 -7.15
CA ALA A 162 -3.88 -11.86 -7.65
C ALA A 162 -3.26 -11.58 -9.03
N ALA A 163 -2.11 -12.18 -9.31
CA ALA A 163 -1.39 -12.00 -10.58
C ALA A 163 -2.28 -12.33 -11.80
N ALA A 164 -3.13 -13.35 -11.68
CA ALA A 164 -4.10 -13.69 -12.72
C ALA A 164 -5.10 -12.56 -13.01
N MET A 165 -5.50 -11.81 -12.00
CA MET A 165 -6.36 -10.63 -12.18
C MET A 165 -5.56 -9.43 -12.70
N ALA A 166 -4.30 -9.27 -12.28
CA ALA A 166 -3.44 -8.17 -12.72
C ALA A 166 -3.03 -8.29 -14.22
N ALA A 167 -2.93 -9.49 -14.75
CA ALA A 167 -2.61 -9.74 -16.16
C ALA A 167 -3.74 -9.31 -17.11
N VAL A 168 -5.00 -9.46 -16.69
CA VAL A 168 -6.17 -9.19 -17.53
C VAL A 168 -6.17 -7.77 -18.14
N PRO A 169 -6.07 -6.68 -17.37
CA PRO A 169 -6.14 -5.33 -17.93
C PRO A 169 -4.93 -5.01 -18.83
N ILE A 170 -3.80 -5.68 -18.69
CA ILE A 170 -2.63 -5.54 -19.57
C ILE A 170 -2.95 -6.09 -20.97
N VAL A 171 -3.45 -7.32 -21.03
CA VAL A 171 -3.81 -7.95 -22.32
C VAL A 171 -4.95 -7.17 -22.99
N GLN A 172 -5.97 -6.78 -22.23
CA GLN A 172 -7.07 -5.95 -22.73
C GLN A 172 -6.60 -4.59 -23.25
N LEU A 173 -5.61 -3.96 -22.59
CA LEU A 173 -5.01 -2.71 -23.06
C LEU A 173 -4.34 -2.90 -24.40
N ALA A 174 -3.56 -3.97 -24.57
CA ALA A 174 -2.89 -4.30 -25.84
C ALA A 174 -3.90 -4.54 -26.97
N GLN A 175 -4.97 -5.31 -26.70
CA GLN A 175 -6.05 -5.57 -27.65
C GLN A 175 -6.77 -4.28 -28.07
N ARG A 176 -7.20 -3.46 -27.11
CA ARG A 176 -7.92 -2.19 -27.38
C ARG A 176 -7.10 -1.20 -28.20
N ARG A 177 -5.76 -1.25 -28.05
CA ARG A 177 -4.85 -0.39 -28.83
C ARG A 177 -4.42 -1.00 -30.15
N GLY A 178 -4.91 -2.20 -30.51
CA GLY A 178 -4.55 -2.91 -31.73
C GLY A 178 -3.05 -3.24 -31.82
N LEU A 179 -2.39 -3.46 -30.69
CA LEU A 179 -0.95 -3.73 -30.67
C LEU A 179 -0.67 -5.12 -31.25
N ARG A 180 0.51 -5.25 -31.89
CA ARG A 180 0.97 -6.54 -32.46
C ARG A 180 2.16 -7.10 -31.66
N SER A 181 2.92 -6.25 -30.98
CA SER A 181 4.13 -6.64 -30.24
C SER A 181 4.19 -5.93 -28.91
N VAL A 182 4.34 -6.68 -27.82
CA VAL A 182 4.44 -6.22 -26.43
C VAL A 182 5.67 -6.84 -25.80
N GLY A 183 6.63 -6.03 -25.39
CA GLY A 183 7.76 -6.47 -24.55
C GLY A 183 7.34 -6.56 -23.09
N VAL A 184 7.77 -7.60 -22.40
CA VAL A 184 7.43 -7.79 -20.99
C VAL A 184 8.69 -8.06 -20.20
N MET A 185 9.01 -7.18 -19.25
CA MET A 185 10.12 -7.33 -18.33
C MET A 185 9.62 -7.90 -17.00
N ILE A 186 10.00 -9.12 -16.72
CA ILE A 186 9.67 -9.81 -15.46
C ILE A 186 10.86 -9.73 -14.52
N ALA A 187 10.65 -9.28 -13.30
CA ALA A 187 11.60 -9.47 -12.21
C ALA A 187 11.45 -10.89 -11.63
N ASP A 188 12.56 -11.61 -11.50
CA ASP A 188 12.57 -13.01 -11.05
C ASP A 188 12.38 -13.14 -9.55
N TYR A 189 11.15 -13.10 -9.10
CA TYR A 189 10.73 -13.35 -7.72
C TYR A 189 9.27 -13.84 -7.67
N ALA A 190 8.79 -14.24 -6.52
CA ALA A 190 7.53 -14.97 -6.37
C ALA A 190 6.33 -14.30 -7.08
N TRP A 191 6.18 -12.96 -7.01
CA TRP A 191 5.11 -12.29 -7.74
C TRP A 191 5.38 -12.22 -9.24
N GLY A 192 6.62 -11.93 -9.64
CA GLY A 192 7.01 -11.85 -11.06
C GLY A 192 6.74 -13.15 -11.80
N GLN A 193 7.10 -14.28 -11.22
CA GLN A 193 6.86 -15.60 -11.81
C GLN A 193 5.36 -15.91 -11.88
N SER A 194 4.58 -15.59 -10.84
CA SER A 194 3.14 -15.74 -10.86
C SER A 194 2.47 -14.84 -11.91
N PHE A 195 2.98 -13.61 -12.09
CA PHE A 195 2.49 -12.70 -13.11
C PHE A 195 2.85 -13.19 -14.52
N LYS A 196 4.07 -13.71 -14.72
CA LYS A 196 4.51 -14.31 -16.00
C LYS A 196 3.55 -15.41 -16.43
N SER A 197 3.36 -16.44 -15.59
CA SER A 197 2.48 -17.56 -15.90
C SER A 197 1.02 -17.12 -16.15
N SER A 198 0.53 -16.16 -15.37
CA SER A 198 -0.80 -15.59 -15.53
C SER A 198 -0.95 -14.80 -16.84
N LEU A 199 0.08 -14.03 -17.21
CA LEU A 199 0.11 -13.28 -18.47
C LEU A 199 0.15 -14.23 -19.67
N GLU A 200 0.97 -15.28 -19.62
CA GLU A 200 1.03 -16.31 -20.66
C GLU A 200 -0.32 -17.01 -20.86
N ALA A 201 -1.02 -17.30 -19.76
CA ALA A 201 -2.37 -17.88 -19.82
C ALA A 201 -3.39 -16.88 -20.41
N GLU A 202 -3.36 -15.62 -20.00
CA GLU A 202 -4.28 -14.59 -20.50
C GLU A 202 -3.98 -14.22 -21.97
N ALA A 203 -2.70 -14.21 -22.38
CA ALA A 203 -2.25 -13.91 -23.74
C ALA A 203 -2.81 -14.89 -24.79
N LYS A 204 -3.14 -16.12 -24.40
CA LYS A 204 -3.82 -17.09 -25.28
C LYS A 204 -5.16 -16.56 -25.83
N LYS A 205 -5.79 -15.61 -25.13
CA LYS A 205 -7.03 -14.93 -25.56
C LYS A 205 -6.77 -13.81 -26.57
N ALA A 206 -5.49 -13.52 -26.87
CA ALA A 206 -5.05 -12.48 -27.80
C ALA A 206 -3.99 -13.04 -28.77
N PRO A 207 -4.30 -14.08 -29.59
CA PRO A 207 -3.32 -14.83 -30.39
C PRO A 207 -2.61 -13.98 -31.47
N ASN A 208 -3.18 -12.82 -31.80
CA ASN A 208 -2.61 -11.88 -32.79
C ASN A 208 -1.58 -10.92 -32.17
N ILE A 209 -1.30 -11.02 -30.85
CA ILE A 209 -0.34 -10.18 -30.14
C ILE A 209 0.84 -11.05 -29.70
N ASN A 210 2.04 -10.68 -30.14
CA ASN A 210 3.27 -11.30 -29.68
C ASN A 210 3.71 -10.68 -28.36
N PHE A 211 3.76 -11.47 -27.28
CA PHE A 211 4.32 -11.07 -25.98
C PHE A 211 5.75 -11.60 -25.86
N ASN A 212 6.74 -10.72 -26.06
CA ASN A 212 8.16 -11.04 -25.89
C ASN A 212 8.54 -10.88 -24.42
N ILE A 213 8.60 -12.00 -23.69
CA ILE A 213 8.82 -12.00 -22.23
C ILE A 213 10.29 -12.21 -21.92
N GLN A 214 10.88 -11.27 -21.21
CA GLN A 214 12.23 -11.31 -20.67
C GLN A 214 12.19 -11.41 -19.15
N VAL A 215 12.99 -12.30 -18.56
CA VAL A 215 13.07 -12.50 -17.11
C VAL A 215 14.43 -12.05 -16.63
N ALA A 216 14.47 -11.08 -15.73
CA ALA A 216 15.71 -10.55 -15.16
C ALA A 216 15.83 -10.95 -13.68
N PRO A 217 16.98 -11.50 -13.24
CA PRO A 217 17.23 -11.79 -11.83
C PRO A 217 17.07 -10.53 -10.95
N VAL A 218 16.70 -10.75 -9.70
CA VAL A 218 16.73 -9.71 -8.68
C VAL A 218 18.03 -9.86 -7.88
N PRO A 219 18.82 -8.80 -7.72
CA PRO A 219 18.61 -7.36 -8.01
C PRO A 219 19.31 -6.87 -9.30
N THR A 220 18.70 -7.07 -10.45
CA THR A 220 19.25 -6.52 -11.71
C THR A 220 19.12 -5.00 -11.75
N THR A 221 20.19 -4.32 -12.16
CA THR A 221 20.22 -2.87 -12.41
C THR A 221 20.49 -2.51 -13.87
N ASN A 222 21.05 -3.43 -14.65
CA ASN A 222 21.27 -3.25 -16.10
C ASN A 222 20.27 -4.08 -16.91
N PHE A 223 19.26 -3.41 -17.45
CA PHE A 223 18.22 -4.01 -18.28
C PHE A 223 18.49 -3.91 -19.78
N THR A 224 19.56 -3.25 -20.20
CA THR A 224 19.91 -3.05 -21.62
C THR A 224 19.94 -4.34 -22.43
N PRO A 225 20.55 -5.46 -21.98
CA PRO A 225 20.54 -6.71 -22.74
C PRO A 225 19.12 -7.25 -23.00
N TYR A 226 18.27 -7.21 -21.98
CA TYR A 226 16.89 -7.68 -22.06
C TYR A 226 16.02 -6.78 -22.96
N LEU A 227 16.21 -5.45 -22.88
CA LEU A 227 15.50 -4.49 -23.73
C LEU A 227 15.87 -4.67 -25.20
N ARG A 228 17.16 -4.93 -25.51
CA ARG A 228 17.59 -5.26 -26.87
C ARG A 228 17.02 -6.58 -27.35
N ALA A 229 16.93 -7.59 -26.49
CA ALA A 229 16.34 -8.88 -26.83
C ALA A 229 14.82 -8.79 -27.08
N MET A 230 14.13 -7.78 -26.53
CA MET A 230 12.73 -7.52 -26.84
C MET A 230 12.53 -7.04 -28.29
N GLY A 231 13.53 -6.40 -28.88
CA GLY A 231 13.44 -5.82 -30.22
C GLY A 231 12.50 -4.61 -30.27
N ASP A 232 11.92 -4.37 -31.45
CA ASP A 232 10.96 -3.29 -31.67
C ASP A 232 9.58 -3.71 -31.17
N VAL A 233 9.15 -3.12 -30.08
CA VAL A 233 7.85 -3.39 -29.45
C VAL A 233 7.03 -2.12 -29.33
N SER A 234 5.70 -2.26 -29.43
CA SER A 234 4.76 -1.14 -29.36
C SER A 234 4.39 -0.73 -27.93
N LEU A 235 4.69 -1.59 -26.95
CA LEU A 235 4.43 -1.39 -25.53
C LEU A 235 5.47 -2.19 -24.73
N ILE A 236 5.94 -1.63 -23.63
CA ILE A 236 6.74 -2.36 -22.62
C ILE A 236 5.91 -2.50 -21.36
N VAL A 237 5.80 -3.71 -20.82
CA VAL A 237 5.25 -3.98 -19.49
C VAL A 237 6.41 -4.26 -18.54
N ALA A 238 6.49 -3.55 -17.41
CA ALA A 238 7.56 -3.73 -16.44
C ALA A 238 6.99 -4.09 -15.08
N THR A 239 7.29 -5.30 -14.60
CA THR A 239 6.90 -5.70 -13.24
C THR A 239 7.74 -4.97 -12.21
N GLY A 240 7.06 -4.49 -11.16
CA GLY A 240 7.67 -3.61 -10.18
C GLY A 240 8.47 -4.38 -9.12
N HIS A 241 9.77 -4.39 -9.24
CA HIS A 241 10.67 -4.61 -8.11
C HIS A 241 11.60 -3.39 -8.03
N PRO A 242 11.65 -2.63 -6.94
CA PRO A 242 12.59 -1.51 -6.85
C PRO A 242 14.04 -1.98 -6.92
N PRO A 243 14.89 -1.32 -7.72
CA PRO A 243 14.60 -0.16 -8.59
C PRO A 243 14.17 -0.54 -10.03
N GLY A 244 13.90 -1.83 -10.31
CA GLY A 244 13.81 -2.42 -11.65
C GLY A 244 12.90 -1.68 -12.63
N ALA A 245 11.59 -1.56 -12.38
CA ALA A 245 10.67 -0.97 -13.34
C ALA A 245 11.01 0.50 -13.71
N PRO A 246 11.40 1.39 -12.78
CA PRO A 246 11.92 2.71 -13.13
C PRO A 246 13.18 2.68 -13.99
N LEU A 247 14.09 1.72 -13.77
CA LEU A 247 15.31 1.56 -14.57
C LEU A 247 14.99 1.02 -15.99
N VAL A 248 14.03 0.12 -16.12
CA VAL A 248 13.52 -0.33 -17.44
C VAL A 248 13.06 0.87 -18.26
N LEU A 249 12.28 1.77 -17.66
CA LEU A 249 11.83 3.00 -18.31
C LEU A 249 13.00 3.90 -18.71
N ALA A 250 13.92 4.18 -17.79
CA ALA A 250 15.07 5.05 -18.05
C ALA A 250 15.96 4.48 -19.18
N GLN A 251 16.34 3.20 -19.08
CA GLN A 251 17.24 2.56 -20.05
C GLN A 251 16.58 2.34 -21.41
N SER A 252 15.26 2.06 -21.46
CA SER A 252 14.55 2.04 -22.75
C SER A 252 14.62 3.38 -23.46
N GLY A 253 14.55 4.50 -22.71
CA GLY A 253 14.75 5.85 -23.26
C GLY A 253 16.16 6.08 -23.78
N GLN A 254 17.18 5.62 -23.05
CA GLN A 254 18.60 5.71 -23.46
C GLN A 254 18.87 4.92 -24.74
N LEU A 255 18.17 3.78 -24.94
CA LEU A 255 18.23 3.00 -26.17
C LEU A 255 17.42 3.58 -27.33
N GLY A 256 16.80 4.73 -27.14
CA GLY A 256 15.96 5.37 -28.16
C GLY A 256 14.59 4.71 -28.37
N MET A 257 14.21 3.73 -27.55
CA MET A 257 12.90 3.08 -27.66
C MET A 257 11.78 4.08 -27.35
N LYS A 258 10.79 4.18 -28.22
CA LYS A 258 9.65 5.12 -28.11
C LYS A 258 8.43 4.49 -27.45
N ALA A 259 8.42 3.18 -27.29
CA ALA A 259 7.31 2.45 -26.70
C ALA A 259 6.96 3.02 -25.30
N PRO A 260 5.68 3.27 -24.99
CA PRO A 260 5.26 3.57 -23.64
C PRO A 260 5.54 2.39 -22.72
N VAL A 261 5.72 2.67 -21.43
CA VAL A 261 5.97 1.66 -20.41
C VAL A 261 4.77 1.59 -19.45
N VAL A 262 4.23 0.41 -19.26
CA VAL A 262 3.16 0.14 -18.31
C VAL A 262 3.76 -0.59 -17.12
N GLY A 263 3.62 0.01 -15.95
CA GLY A 263 3.94 -0.64 -14.69
C GLY A 263 2.89 -1.68 -14.31
N ALA A 264 3.26 -2.51 -13.37
CA ALA A 264 2.36 -3.45 -12.73
C ALA A 264 2.35 -3.16 -11.23
N TRP A 265 1.61 -2.12 -10.86
CA TRP A 265 1.52 -1.56 -9.48
C TRP A 265 2.86 -1.04 -8.95
N GLY A 266 3.69 -0.42 -9.81
CA GLY A 266 4.95 0.24 -9.43
C GLY A 266 4.74 1.63 -8.79
N PRO A 267 5.73 2.18 -8.05
CA PRO A 267 5.60 3.47 -7.39
C PRO A 267 5.81 4.64 -8.37
N TYR A 268 4.94 5.64 -8.33
CA TYR A 268 5.06 6.84 -9.17
C TYR A 268 6.22 7.75 -8.76
N SER A 269 6.41 8.00 -7.47
CA SER A 269 7.47 8.85 -6.95
C SER A 269 8.86 8.30 -7.29
N LEU A 270 9.07 7.00 -7.07
CA LEU A 270 10.34 6.33 -7.41
C LEU A 270 10.58 6.35 -8.93
N THR A 271 9.53 6.16 -9.73
CA THR A 271 9.60 6.21 -11.19
C THR A 271 9.96 7.60 -11.67
N ALA A 272 9.30 8.64 -11.16
CA ALA A 272 9.59 10.03 -11.51
C ALA A 272 11.01 10.42 -11.14
N ARG A 273 11.50 9.98 -9.98
CA ARG A 273 12.86 10.28 -9.51
C ARG A 273 13.94 9.60 -10.34
N ASN A 274 13.77 8.31 -10.64
CA ASN A 274 14.82 7.53 -11.30
C ASN A 274 14.83 7.71 -12.82
N ALA A 275 13.68 7.94 -13.45
CA ALA A 275 13.56 8.12 -14.89
C ALA A 275 13.47 9.61 -15.31
N GLY A 276 13.27 10.51 -14.35
CA GLY A 276 13.23 11.96 -14.59
C GLY A 276 12.21 12.34 -15.67
N ALA A 277 12.63 13.22 -16.58
CA ALA A 277 11.77 13.72 -17.66
C ALA A 277 11.24 12.60 -18.60
N SER A 278 11.93 11.49 -18.72
CA SER A 278 11.52 10.35 -19.56
C SER A 278 10.30 9.60 -19.03
N ALA A 279 9.92 9.81 -17.77
CA ALA A 279 8.74 9.21 -17.16
C ALA A 279 7.44 9.87 -17.65
N PHE A 280 7.47 11.16 -17.95
CA PHE A 280 6.27 11.93 -18.25
C PHE A 280 5.72 11.62 -19.64
N GLY A 281 4.43 11.23 -19.67
CA GLY A 281 3.76 10.78 -20.88
C GLY A 281 4.08 9.36 -21.32
N ARG A 282 5.16 8.76 -20.81
CA ARG A 282 5.59 7.39 -21.18
C ARG A 282 5.27 6.34 -20.13
N TRP A 283 5.32 6.68 -18.83
CA TRP A 283 4.96 5.76 -17.75
C TRP A 283 3.47 5.81 -17.49
N SER A 284 2.83 4.66 -17.48
CA SER A 284 1.44 4.48 -17.06
C SER A 284 1.34 3.29 -16.13
N ASP A 285 0.28 3.23 -15.31
CA ASP A 285 0.09 2.10 -14.40
C ASP A 285 -1.38 1.89 -14.04
N PHE A 286 -1.72 0.65 -13.64
CA PHE A 286 -2.99 0.31 -13.03
C PHE A 286 -2.88 0.42 -11.52
N LYS A 287 -3.81 1.13 -10.88
CA LYS A 287 -3.75 1.44 -9.45
C LYS A 287 -5.10 1.29 -8.75
N CYS A 288 -5.05 0.95 -7.46
CA CYS A 288 -6.21 0.96 -6.59
C CYS A 288 -6.63 2.38 -6.16
N MET A 289 -5.83 3.40 -6.42
CA MET A 289 -6.10 4.78 -6.02
C MET A 289 -6.81 5.58 -7.11
N ALA A 290 -7.68 6.52 -6.68
CA ALA A 290 -8.50 7.38 -7.52
C ALA A 290 -8.04 8.84 -7.44
N THR A 291 -6.91 9.16 -8.06
CA THR A 291 -6.23 10.46 -7.95
C THR A 291 -7.07 11.65 -8.39
N ALA A 292 -8.05 11.46 -9.27
CA ALA A 292 -8.95 12.52 -9.74
C ALA A 292 -10.03 12.90 -8.71
N THR A 293 -10.30 12.07 -7.69
CA THR A 293 -11.40 12.30 -6.73
C THR A 293 -11.02 13.30 -5.63
N GLN A 294 -12.01 14.04 -5.14
CA GLN A 294 -11.83 14.95 -4.00
C GLN A 294 -11.40 14.18 -2.74
N GLY A 295 -11.94 12.97 -2.54
CA GLY A 295 -11.56 12.10 -1.41
C GLY A 295 -10.07 11.79 -1.40
N TYR A 296 -9.50 11.41 -2.56
CA TYR A 296 -8.05 11.20 -2.70
C TYR A 296 -7.26 12.49 -2.44
N LYS A 297 -7.62 13.59 -3.10
CA LYS A 297 -6.91 14.88 -2.98
C LYS A 297 -6.89 15.38 -1.54
N ALA A 298 -8.02 15.32 -0.84
CA ALA A 298 -8.11 15.72 0.57
C ALA A 298 -7.24 14.83 1.47
N LEU A 299 -7.23 13.51 1.25
CA LEU A 299 -6.41 12.58 2.01
C LEU A 299 -4.92 12.78 1.72
N ALA A 300 -4.53 12.93 0.46
CA ALA A 300 -3.17 13.20 0.05
C ALA A 300 -2.62 14.51 0.65
N LYS A 301 -3.44 15.57 0.69
CA LYS A 301 -3.10 16.84 1.33
C LYS A 301 -2.81 16.67 2.83
N ARG A 302 -3.64 15.89 3.54
CA ARG A 302 -3.39 15.59 4.97
C ARG A 302 -2.12 14.76 5.17
N TYR A 303 -1.91 13.76 4.32
CA TYR A 303 -0.74 12.90 4.36
C TYR A 303 0.55 13.70 4.16
N LEU A 304 0.65 14.50 3.12
CA LEU A 304 1.84 15.30 2.81
C LEU A 304 2.12 16.40 3.86
N ARG A 305 1.10 16.93 4.51
CA ARG A 305 1.29 17.85 5.66
C ARG A 305 1.83 17.12 6.89
N THR A 306 1.44 15.88 7.11
CA THR A 306 1.89 15.08 8.25
C THR A 306 3.28 14.49 8.02
N PHE A 307 3.61 14.17 6.77
CA PHE A 307 4.87 13.56 6.35
C PHE A 307 5.49 14.36 5.19
N PRO A 308 6.04 15.56 5.47
CA PRO A 308 6.53 16.46 4.41
C PRO A 308 7.75 15.94 3.66
N GLN A 309 8.43 14.92 4.19
CA GLN A 309 9.53 14.23 3.51
C GLN A 309 9.06 13.34 2.35
N ASN A 310 7.77 13.02 2.26
CA ASN A 310 7.20 12.23 1.17
C ASN A 310 6.76 13.13 0.02
N GLU A 311 7.05 12.71 -1.20
CA GLU A 311 6.77 13.48 -2.41
C GLU A 311 5.33 13.27 -2.93
N PHE A 312 4.75 12.11 -2.62
CA PHE A 312 3.46 11.71 -3.15
C PHE A 312 2.75 10.75 -2.18
N PHE A 313 1.41 10.75 -2.22
CA PHE A 313 0.58 9.79 -1.50
C PHE A 313 0.31 8.58 -2.39
N GLU A 314 1.17 7.57 -2.28
CA GLU A 314 1.11 6.35 -3.09
C GLU A 314 -0.04 5.42 -2.70
N ASP A 315 -0.34 4.47 -3.59
CA ASP A 315 -1.26 3.36 -3.30
C ASP A 315 -0.85 2.51 -2.09
N ASP A 316 0.45 2.45 -1.80
CA ASP A 316 0.99 1.78 -0.60
C ASP A 316 0.55 2.48 0.68
N ALA A 317 0.69 3.80 0.74
CA ALA A 317 0.23 4.59 1.88
C ALA A 317 -1.30 4.54 2.01
N LEU A 318 -2.03 4.58 0.88
CA LEU A 318 -3.48 4.44 0.86
C LEU A 318 -3.93 3.07 1.39
N ALA A 319 -3.24 1.98 1.01
CA ALA A 319 -3.54 0.64 1.49
C ALA A 319 -3.24 0.48 2.99
N GLY A 320 -2.14 1.06 3.48
CA GLY A 320 -1.83 1.13 4.90
C GLY A 320 -2.88 1.91 5.70
N TYR A 321 -3.32 3.05 5.19
CA TYR A 321 -4.41 3.84 5.76
C TYR A 321 -5.73 3.03 5.81
N ALA A 322 -6.08 2.37 4.70
CA ALA A 322 -7.28 1.55 4.59
C ALA A 322 -7.30 0.40 5.60
N TYR A 323 -6.19 -0.31 5.75
CA TYR A 323 -6.05 -1.38 6.75
C TYR A 323 -6.51 -0.92 8.14
N VAL A 324 -5.95 0.19 8.62
CA VAL A 324 -6.28 0.71 9.96
C VAL A 324 -7.74 1.14 10.04
N LYS A 325 -8.28 1.82 9.03
CA LYS A 325 -9.70 2.26 8.99
C LYS A 325 -10.65 1.08 8.99
N ILE A 326 -10.37 0.03 8.22
CA ILE A 326 -11.18 -1.19 8.14
C ILE A 326 -11.21 -1.92 9.49
N VAL A 327 -10.03 -2.14 10.09
CA VAL A 327 -9.94 -2.82 11.38
C VAL A 327 -10.59 -2.00 12.51
N ALA A 328 -10.40 -0.68 12.53
CA ALA A 328 -11.05 0.19 13.50
C ALA A 328 -12.57 0.15 13.36
N GLN A 329 -13.12 0.18 12.14
CA GLN A 329 -14.55 0.04 11.88
C GLN A 329 -15.06 -1.33 12.32
N ALA A 330 -14.31 -2.41 12.06
CA ALA A 330 -14.67 -3.74 12.54
C ALA A 330 -14.70 -3.76 14.08
N ILE A 331 -13.67 -3.26 14.75
CA ILE A 331 -13.62 -3.20 16.22
C ILE A 331 -14.77 -2.37 16.81
N GLN A 332 -15.10 -1.26 16.18
CA GLN A 332 -16.25 -0.43 16.58
C GLN A 332 -17.55 -1.23 16.63
N ASN A 333 -17.75 -2.18 15.71
CA ASN A 333 -18.98 -2.95 15.58
C ASN A 333 -18.95 -4.29 16.33
N VAL A 334 -17.81 -4.99 16.38
CA VAL A 334 -17.74 -6.36 16.93
C VAL A 334 -16.78 -6.51 18.10
N GLY A 335 -16.07 -5.44 18.51
CA GLY A 335 -15.07 -5.47 19.59
C GLY A 335 -13.73 -6.06 19.15
N VAL A 336 -12.80 -6.14 20.11
CA VAL A 336 -11.44 -6.63 19.87
C VAL A 336 -11.42 -8.16 19.94
N ASN A 337 -11.90 -8.80 18.90
CA ASN A 337 -11.87 -10.26 18.74
C ASN A 337 -11.49 -10.60 17.30
N ARG A 338 -10.38 -11.29 17.11
CA ARG A 338 -9.79 -11.59 15.79
C ARG A 338 -10.75 -12.29 14.84
N GLN A 339 -11.47 -13.30 15.33
CA GLN A 339 -12.43 -14.06 14.52
C GLN A 339 -13.62 -13.19 14.09
N ARG A 340 -14.17 -12.38 15.01
CA ARG A 340 -15.28 -11.47 14.72
C ARG A 340 -14.83 -10.35 13.77
N ILE A 341 -13.60 -9.85 13.92
CA ILE A 341 -13.02 -8.86 12.98
C ILE A 341 -12.96 -9.45 11.58
N ALA A 342 -12.38 -10.66 11.39
CA ALA A 342 -12.32 -11.31 10.09
C ALA A 342 -13.71 -11.54 9.48
N ALA A 343 -14.66 -12.07 10.26
CA ALA A 343 -16.03 -12.27 9.83
C ALA A 343 -16.73 -10.96 9.41
N TYR A 344 -16.51 -9.88 10.18
CA TYR A 344 -17.05 -8.57 9.85
C TYR A 344 -16.46 -8.04 8.52
N VAL A 345 -15.18 -8.22 8.29
CA VAL A 345 -14.51 -7.80 7.05
C VAL A 345 -15.10 -8.56 5.84
N HIS A 346 -15.30 -9.86 5.94
CA HIS A 346 -15.93 -10.65 4.86
C HIS A 346 -17.38 -10.21 4.55
N ALA A 347 -18.14 -9.84 5.58
CA ALA A 347 -19.56 -9.51 5.45
C ALA A 347 -19.84 -8.09 4.95
N ASN A 348 -18.85 -7.20 4.96
CA ASN A 348 -19.07 -5.78 4.74
C ASN A 348 -18.31 -5.23 3.53
N THR A 349 -18.77 -4.08 3.06
CA THR A 349 -18.13 -3.27 2.03
C THR A 349 -17.58 -1.99 2.68
N PHE A 350 -16.34 -1.61 2.31
CA PHE A 350 -15.68 -0.45 2.87
C PHE A 350 -15.41 0.59 1.79
N ASN A 351 -15.95 1.79 1.99
CA ASN A 351 -15.71 2.94 1.12
C ASN A 351 -14.59 3.80 1.74
N ILE A 352 -13.37 3.57 1.31
CA ILE A 352 -12.20 4.32 1.79
C ILE A 352 -11.96 5.49 0.84
N PRO A 353 -11.93 6.75 1.33
CA PRO A 353 -11.60 7.91 0.49
C PRO A 353 -10.28 7.69 -0.25
N GLY A 354 -10.29 7.90 -1.55
CA GLY A 354 -9.11 7.74 -2.39
C GLY A 354 -8.97 6.37 -3.07
N TYR A 355 -9.73 5.36 -2.69
CA TYR A 355 -9.79 4.12 -3.47
C TYR A 355 -10.61 4.29 -4.76
N ALA A 356 -10.18 3.59 -5.80
CA ALA A 356 -10.86 3.57 -7.10
C ALA A 356 -12.14 2.74 -7.10
N TYR A 357 -12.33 1.90 -6.09
CA TYR A 357 -13.44 0.98 -5.93
C TYR A 357 -13.70 0.70 -4.44
N PRO A 358 -14.93 0.33 -4.07
CA PRO A 358 -15.23 -0.15 -2.72
C PRO A 358 -14.46 -1.43 -2.41
N LEU A 359 -13.86 -1.51 -1.23
CA LEU A 359 -13.16 -2.71 -0.77
C LEU A 359 -14.18 -3.72 -0.25
N ARG A 360 -14.22 -4.87 -0.88
CA ARG A 360 -15.01 -6.05 -0.51
C ARG A 360 -14.32 -7.31 -0.99
N TRP A 361 -14.56 -8.40 -0.32
CA TRP A 361 -13.82 -9.63 -0.53
C TRP A 361 -14.70 -10.83 -0.87
N THR A 362 -14.11 -11.80 -1.55
CA THR A 362 -14.63 -13.17 -1.68
C THR A 362 -14.54 -13.89 -0.34
N ALA A 363 -15.14 -15.07 -0.24
CA ALA A 363 -15.04 -15.89 0.96
C ALA A 363 -13.60 -16.31 1.31
N TRP A 364 -12.67 -16.23 0.37
CA TRP A 364 -11.23 -16.55 0.56
C TRP A 364 -10.31 -15.33 0.61
N GLY A 365 -10.86 -14.11 0.71
CA GLY A 365 -10.07 -12.89 0.94
C GLY A 365 -9.50 -12.21 -0.30
N GLU A 366 -9.86 -12.65 -1.53
CA GLU A 366 -9.52 -11.94 -2.76
C GLU A 366 -10.43 -10.73 -2.97
N LEU A 367 -9.91 -9.67 -3.58
CA LEU A 367 -10.70 -8.50 -3.96
C LEU A 367 -11.85 -8.89 -4.89
N ARG A 368 -13.06 -8.45 -4.56
CA ARG A 368 -14.25 -8.78 -5.32
C ARG A 368 -14.57 -7.69 -6.34
N ASN A 369 -14.35 -8.02 -7.63
CA ASN A 369 -14.62 -7.14 -8.78
C ASN A 369 -13.97 -5.75 -8.64
N PRO A 370 -12.66 -5.64 -8.35
CA PRO A 370 -11.99 -4.36 -8.32
C PRO A 370 -11.94 -3.73 -9.71
N THR A 371 -11.99 -2.41 -9.76
CA THR A 371 -11.91 -1.62 -11.00
C THR A 371 -10.73 -0.65 -10.93
N PRO A 372 -9.48 -1.13 -11.05
CA PRO A 372 -8.31 -0.28 -10.97
C PRO A 372 -8.34 0.83 -12.02
N GLN A 373 -7.79 1.99 -11.68
CA GLN A 373 -7.63 3.10 -12.60
C GLN A 373 -6.30 2.99 -13.35
N PHE A 374 -6.36 3.22 -14.64
CA PHE A 374 -5.18 3.36 -15.48
C PHE A 374 -4.82 4.84 -15.61
N ALA A 375 -3.63 5.22 -15.18
CA ALA A 375 -3.18 6.60 -15.16
C ALA A 375 -1.79 6.73 -15.79
N VAL A 376 -1.57 7.83 -16.51
CA VAL A 376 -0.28 8.22 -17.06
C VAL A 376 0.38 9.27 -16.16
N LEU A 377 1.67 9.12 -15.94
CA LEU A 377 2.45 10.09 -15.18
C LEU A 377 2.68 11.35 -16.02
N THR A 378 2.26 12.50 -15.51
CA THR A 378 2.43 13.82 -16.15
C THR A 378 3.30 14.71 -15.31
N ARG A 379 3.96 15.68 -15.95
CA ARG A 379 4.73 16.72 -15.24
C ARG A 379 3.78 17.72 -14.57
N GLY A 380 4.17 18.15 -13.39
CA GLY A 380 3.45 19.16 -12.61
C GLY A 380 2.20 18.61 -11.93
N THR A 381 1.70 19.38 -10.98
CA THR A 381 0.50 19.08 -10.22
C THR A 381 -0.64 19.92 -10.77
N PRO A 382 -1.78 19.32 -11.17
CA PRO A 382 -2.93 20.09 -11.63
C PRO A 382 -3.38 21.11 -10.58
N PRO A 383 -3.71 22.37 -10.94
CA PRO A 383 -4.19 23.38 -9.99
C PRO A 383 -5.37 22.90 -9.14
N GLU A 384 -6.28 22.15 -9.76
CA GLU A 384 -7.46 21.56 -9.11
C GLU A 384 -7.12 20.45 -8.10
N SER A 385 -5.88 19.94 -8.08
CA SER A 385 -5.45 18.93 -7.10
C SER A 385 -5.42 19.44 -5.66
N GLY A 386 -5.28 20.76 -5.49
CA GLY A 386 -5.05 21.38 -4.18
C GLY A 386 -3.74 20.97 -3.51
N LEU A 387 -2.86 20.25 -4.22
CA LEU A 387 -1.56 19.78 -3.77
C LEU A 387 -0.48 20.74 -4.30
N ASN A 388 -0.47 21.95 -3.79
CA ASN A 388 0.60 22.90 -4.09
C ASN A 388 1.75 22.68 -3.11
N THR A 389 2.48 21.57 -3.28
CA THR A 389 3.69 21.31 -2.49
C THR A 389 4.90 21.44 -3.40
N ALA A 390 5.95 22.11 -2.93
CA ALA A 390 7.21 22.25 -3.66
C ALA A 390 7.85 20.90 -4.04
N SER A 391 7.48 19.82 -3.35
CA SER A 391 7.96 18.46 -3.56
C SER A 391 7.18 17.67 -4.62
N THR A 392 5.92 18.03 -4.92
CA THR A 392 5.12 17.28 -5.89
C THR A 392 5.31 17.84 -7.30
N THR A 393 6.26 17.30 -8.04
CA THR A 393 6.61 17.74 -9.41
C THR A 393 5.90 16.96 -10.51
N PHE A 394 5.03 16.01 -10.15
CA PHE A 394 4.34 15.12 -11.06
C PHE A 394 2.92 14.80 -10.59
N TRP A 395 2.10 14.30 -11.51
CA TRP A 395 0.75 13.86 -11.22
C TRP A 395 0.33 12.66 -12.11
N PRO A 396 -0.28 11.60 -11.54
CA PRO A 396 -0.88 10.54 -12.33
C PRO A 396 -2.25 11.00 -12.87
N ARG A 397 -2.30 11.33 -14.14
CA ARG A 397 -3.53 11.69 -14.83
C ARG A 397 -4.29 10.43 -15.23
N VAL A 398 -5.48 10.23 -14.67
CA VAL A 398 -6.34 9.09 -14.99
C VAL A 398 -6.81 9.16 -16.42
N LEU A 399 -6.64 8.07 -17.17
CA LEU A 399 -7.08 7.91 -18.55
C LEU A 399 -8.41 7.15 -18.63
N PHE A 400 -8.54 6.07 -17.88
CA PHE A 400 -9.77 5.28 -17.80
C PHE A 400 -9.78 4.38 -16.56
N LYS A 401 -10.94 3.78 -16.28
CA LYS A 401 -11.12 2.69 -15.31
C LYS A 401 -11.11 1.35 -16.03
N SER A 402 -10.44 0.36 -15.46
CA SER A 402 -10.59 -1.02 -15.90
C SER A 402 -12.04 -1.48 -15.73
N PRO A 403 -12.55 -2.35 -16.59
CA PRO A 403 -13.73 -3.15 -16.26
C PRO A 403 -13.51 -3.90 -14.94
N PRO A 404 -14.62 -4.29 -14.28
CA PRO A 404 -14.50 -5.11 -13.07
C PRO A 404 -13.70 -6.39 -13.34
N LEU A 405 -12.67 -6.62 -12.55
CA LEU A 405 -11.85 -7.82 -12.66
C LEU A 405 -12.55 -8.98 -11.93
N THR A 406 -12.79 -10.07 -12.64
CA THR A 406 -13.33 -11.29 -12.03
C THR A 406 -12.34 -11.82 -10.99
N PRO A 407 -12.79 -12.10 -9.75
CA PRO A 407 -11.92 -12.59 -8.70
C PRO A 407 -11.24 -13.90 -9.09
N TYR A 408 -9.93 -13.95 -8.92
CA TYR A 408 -9.18 -15.20 -9.08
C TYR A 408 -9.65 -16.21 -8.03
N ARG A 409 -9.96 -17.42 -8.46
CA ARG A 409 -10.28 -18.53 -7.60
C ARG A 409 -9.07 -19.45 -7.50
N PRO A 410 -8.40 -19.50 -6.33
CA PRO A 410 -7.25 -20.36 -6.14
C PRO A 410 -7.65 -21.83 -6.18
N GLU A 411 -6.69 -22.69 -6.44
CA GLU A 411 -6.88 -24.14 -6.32
C GLU A 411 -7.21 -24.51 -4.86
N SER A 412 -7.87 -25.65 -4.68
CA SER A 412 -8.35 -26.16 -3.38
C SER A 412 -7.20 -26.55 -2.45
#